data_7ca055b419d39498fe5d5583f3b041a9
#
_entry.id   7ca055b419d39498fe5d5583f3b041a9
#
_cell.length_a   1.000
_cell.length_b   1.000
_cell.length_c   1.000
_cell.angle_alpha   90.00
_cell.angle_beta   90.00
_cell.angle_gamma   90.00
#
_symmetry.space_group_name_H-M   'P 1'
#
loop_
_entity.id
_entity.type
_entity.pdbx_description
1 polymer ?
#
loop_
_entity_poly.entity_id
_entity_poly.type
_entity_poly.pdbx_seq_one_letter_code
_entity_poly.pdbx_strand_id
1 'polypeptide(L)'
;MEARVSFVSDGFKLTGVLHTEDKPKRRPAFLVLHGFGSNKDSGGSVATAKMLAGFGYVVLRFDMRGCGQSEGPRGRVICLEQVEDTKHALSFLATRPEVDPDRIGVIGASFGAAVAVYTAGVDSRVAACISVGGWGDGEKKFRKQHESPEAWRKFSAMLEEGRRRRAQTGESIMVPRYDIVPIPPALHGNVAAGSIMEFPFEVVDSMYTFRANDVVGKIAARPLLLLHPANDSVTPTEQSIDLFVHAGQPTDLHLVAGVDHFVLAEDNTLVVTLVRNWLQKYFPAE
;
A
#
# COMPACT_ATOMS: atom_id res chain seq x y z
N MET A 1 8.16 19.94 10.15
CA MET A 1 7.61 19.52 11.48
C MET A 1 6.83 18.21 11.34
N GLU A 2 6.74 17.42 12.41
CA GLU A 2 5.88 16.25 12.49
C GLU A 2 4.80 16.49 13.55
N ALA A 3 3.54 16.29 13.21
CA ALA A 3 2.40 16.43 14.14
C ALA A 3 1.58 15.13 14.16
N ARG A 4 1.23 14.65 15.35
CA ARG A 4 0.27 13.56 15.50
C ARG A 4 -1.13 14.08 15.17
N VAL A 5 -1.83 13.31 14.33
CA VAL A 5 -3.19 13.64 13.91
C VAL A 5 -4.09 12.42 14.02
N SER A 6 -5.40 12.66 14.01
CA SER A 6 -6.38 11.58 13.88
C SER A 6 -7.58 12.05 13.07
N PHE A 7 -8.24 11.11 12.42
CA PHE A 7 -9.46 11.31 11.65
C PHE A 7 -10.36 10.08 11.79
N VAL A 8 -11.61 10.21 11.38
CA VAL A 8 -12.59 9.11 11.48
C VAL A 8 -12.78 8.46 10.11
N SER A 9 -12.80 7.13 10.08
CA SER A 9 -13.15 6.30 8.93
C SER A 9 -14.17 5.26 9.37
N ASP A 10 -15.37 5.29 8.82
CA ASP A 10 -16.48 4.36 9.13
C ASP A 10 -16.71 4.13 10.62
N GLY A 11 -16.63 5.20 11.42
CA GLY A 11 -16.81 5.15 12.88
C GLY A 11 -15.56 4.80 13.68
N PHE A 12 -14.45 4.40 13.05
CA PHE A 12 -13.17 4.15 13.72
C PHE A 12 -12.26 5.36 13.67
N LYS A 13 -11.62 5.67 14.80
CA LYS A 13 -10.57 6.69 14.87
C LYS A 13 -9.26 6.12 14.34
N LEU A 14 -8.78 6.68 13.24
CA LEU A 14 -7.48 6.36 12.67
C LEU A 14 -6.44 7.39 13.11
N THR A 15 -5.20 6.93 13.30
CA THR A 15 -4.09 7.74 13.80
C THR A 15 -3.02 7.88 12.73
N GLY A 16 -2.46 9.08 12.63
CA GLY A 16 -1.42 9.40 11.66
C GLY A 16 -0.37 10.36 12.18
N VAL A 17 0.63 10.59 11.35
CA VAL A 17 1.64 11.64 11.50
C VAL A 17 1.64 12.48 10.24
N LEU A 18 1.38 13.76 10.42
CA LEU A 18 1.40 14.76 9.34
C LEU A 18 2.78 15.44 9.35
N HIS A 19 3.43 15.44 8.19
CA HIS A 19 4.68 16.14 7.93
C HIS A 19 4.37 17.43 7.19
N THR A 20 4.75 18.57 7.75
CA THR A 20 4.52 19.90 7.18
C THR A 20 5.77 20.76 7.33
N GLU A 21 5.82 21.89 6.62
CA GLU A 21 6.79 22.95 6.87
C GLU A 21 6.29 23.95 7.92
N ASP A 22 7.23 24.75 8.45
CA ASP A 22 6.92 25.76 9.49
C ASP A 22 6.10 26.97 8.98
N LYS A 23 6.03 27.16 7.67
CA LYS A 23 5.30 28.28 7.05
C LYS A 23 4.12 27.75 6.23
N PRO A 24 2.89 28.21 6.51
CA PRO A 24 1.70 27.75 5.81
C PRO A 24 1.61 28.36 4.41
N LYS A 25 2.16 27.65 3.42
CA LYS A 25 1.81 27.82 2.00
C LYS A 25 1.08 26.54 1.62
N ARG A 26 -0.04 26.65 0.91
CA ARG A 26 -0.71 25.46 0.33
C ARG A 26 0.24 24.74 -0.61
N ARG A 27 0.40 23.44 -0.38
CA ARG A 27 1.28 22.56 -1.15
C ARG A 27 0.57 21.29 -1.57
N PRO A 28 1.01 20.66 -2.65
CA PRO A 28 0.58 19.31 -2.95
C PRO A 28 0.91 18.37 -1.79
N ALA A 29 0.10 17.33 -1.63
CA ALA A 29 0.24 16.40 -0.53
C ALA A 29 0.33 14.96 -0.99
N PHE A 30 0.86 14.07 -0.13
CA PHE A 30 0.84 12.63 -0.31
C PHE A 30 0.30 11.89 0.91
N LEU A 31 -0.52 10.86 0.64
CA LEU A 31 -0.79 9.78 1.59
C LEU A 31 0.26 8.70 1.42
N VAL A 32 0.81 8.19 2.53
CA VAL A 32 1.74 7.05 2.57
C VAL A 32 1.03 5.86 3.18
N LEU A 33 0.85 4.79 2.40
CA LEU A 33 0.18 3.56 2.78
C LEU A 33 1.20 2.47 3.12
N HIS A 34 1.11 1.93 4.33
CA HIS A 34 2.01 0.88 4.82
C HIS A 34 1.69 -0.50 4.22
N GLY A 35 2.66 -1.43 4.30
CA GLY A 35 2.52 -2.82 3.85
C GLY A 35 1.56 -3.65 4.70
N PHE A 36 1.38 -4.91 4.31
CA PHE A 36 0.45 -5.87 4.92
C PHE A 36 0.60 -5.98 6.43
N GLY A 37 -0.46 -5.67 7.18
CA GLY A 37 -0.49 -5.74 8.64
C GLY A 37 0.65 -5.00 9.35
N SER A 38 1.25 -4.00 8.69
CA SER A 38 2.31 -3.16 9.21
C SER A 38 1.74 -1.94 9.94
N ASN A 39 2.48 -0.84 10.00
CA ASN A 39 2.02 0.39 10.64
C ASN A 39 2.75 1.63 10.06
N LYS A 40 2.24 2.82 10.41
CA LYS A 40 2.79 4.12 9.99
C LYS A 40 4.23 4.38 10.45
N ASP A 41 4.68 3.71 11.53
CA ASP A 41 6.01 3.89 12.12
C ASP A 41 7.03 2.86 11.60
N SER A 42 6.65 2.04 10.60
CA SER A 42 7.60 1.17 9.90
C SER A 42 8.70 1.98 9.21
N GLY A 43 9.91 1.41 9.13
CA GLY A 43 11.05 2.07 8.51
C GLY A 43 10.75 2.59 7.10
N GLY A 44 10.09 1.78 6.27
CA GLY A 44 9.70 2.17 4.91
C GLY A 44 8.68 3.32 4.89
N SER A 45 7.66 3.31 5.77
CA SER A 45 6.68 4.41 5.84
C SER A 45 7.33 5.72 6.28
N VAL A 46 8.21 5.66 7.28
CA VAL A 46 8.93 6.83 7.79
C VAL A 46 9.90 7.38 6.74
N ALA A 47 10.70 6.51 6.10
CA ALA A 47 11.64 6.90 5.05
C ALA A 47 10.91 7.54 3.85
N THR A 48 9.81 6.94 3.39
CA THR A 48 8.97 7.48 2.31
C THR A 48 8.40 8.85 2.66
N ALA A 49 7.86 9.02 3.87
CA ALA A 49 7.30 10.29 4.30
C ALA A 49 8.37 11.38 4.41
N LYS A 50 9.55 11.06 4.94
CA LYS A 50 10.69 12.01 5.02
C LYS A 50 11.21 12.39 3.63
N MET A 51 11.32 11.42 2.71
CA MET A 51 11.71 11.66 1.33
C MET A 51 10.77 12.65 0.63
N LEU A 52 9.46 12.41 0.68
CA LEU A 52 8.48 13.28 0.05
C LEU A 52 8.40 14.66 0.72
N ALA A 53 8.47 14.73 2.04
CA ALA A 53 8.55 16.00 2.78
C ALA A 53 9.81 16.79 2.39
N GLY A 54 10.96 16.11 2.21
CA GLY A 54 12.20 16.71 1.70
C GLY A 54 12.10 17.20 0.24
N PHE A 55 11.12 16.73 -0.53
CA PHE A 55 10.81 17.21 -1.87
C PHE A 55 9.80 18.38 -1.88
N GLY A 56 9.29 18.79 -0.70
CA GLY A 56 8.38 19.92 -0.55
C GLY A 56 6.89 19.57 -0.48
N TYR A 57 6.53 18.29 -0.31
CA TYR A 57 5.14 17.88 -0.15
C TYR A 57 4.70 17.90 1.33
N VAL A 58 3.42 18.17 1.56
CA VAL A 58 2.76 17.79 2.82
C VAL A 58 2.54 16.28 2.78
N VAL A 59 2.85 15.56 3.86
CA VAL A 59 2.78 14.10 3.84
C VAL A 59 2.02 13.58 5.07
N LEU A 60 1.03 12.73 4.84
CA LEU A 60 0.35 11.99 5.90
C LEU A 60 0.69 10.50 5.77
N ARG A 61 1.38 9.95 6.78
CA ARG A 61 1.45 8.51 7.03
C ARG A 61 0.49 8.14 8.16
N PHE A 62 -0.32 7.12 7.98
CA PHE A 62 -1.31 6.73 8.97
C PHE A 62 -1.42 5.21 9.12
N ASP A 63 -1.93 4.76 10.26
CA ASP A 63 -2.27 3.37 10.48
C ASP A 63 -3.67 3.11 9.91
N MET A 64 -3.78 2.16 8.98
CA MET A 64 -5.08 1.67 8.50
C MET A 64 -5.83 0.98 9.65
N ARG A 65 -7.18 0.89 9.57
CA ARG A 65 -7.99 0.22 10.62
C ARG A 65 -7.45 -1.15 10.98
N GLY A 66 -7.48 -1.50 12.25
CA GLY A 66 -6.98 -2.77 12.77
C GLY A 66 -5.45 -2.90 12.81
N CYS A 67 -4.70 -1.85 12.41
CA CYS A 67 -3.25 -1.78 12.44
C CYS A 67 -2.73 -0.73 13.41
N GLY A 68 -1.48 -0.87 13.85
CA GLY A 68 -0.77 0.14 14.65
C GLY A 68 -1.55 0.61 15.86
N GLN A 69 -1.81 1.93 15.91
CA GLN A 69 -2.54 2.63 16.97
C GLN A 69 -3.98 3.03 16.55
N SER A 70 -4.39 2.70 15.32
CA SER A 70 -5.74 2.94 14.84
C SER A 70 -6.73 1.94 15.44
N GLU A 71 -7.98 2.38 15.60
CA GLU A 71 -9.09 1.55 16.03
C GLU A 71 -9.49 0.54 14.95
N GLY A 72 -10.46 -0.31 15.28
CA GLY A 72 -10.97 -1.41 14.46
C GLY A 72 -10.48 -2.76 14.97
N PRO A 73 -11.11 -3.85 14.54
CA PRO A 73 -10.72 -5.20 14.96
C PRO A 73 -9.28 -5.51 14.56
N ARG A 74 -8.45 -5.80 15.56
CA ARG A 74 -7.01 -6.03 15.37
C ARG A 74 -6.75 -7.15 14.36
N GLY A 75 -5.95 -6.85 13.34
CA GLY A 75 -5.60 -7.81 12.29
C GLY A 75 -6.64 -7.98 11.18
N ARG A 76 -7.79 -7.34 11.27
CA ARG A 76 -8.79 -7.35 10.20
C ARG A 76 -8.40 -6.35 9.09
N VAL A 77 -7.51 -6.79 8.20
CA VAL A 77 -6.93 -5.98 7.11
C VAL A 77 -7.61 -6.36 5.79
N ILE A 78 -8.87 -5.96 5.61
CA ILE A 78 -9.66 -6.23 4.42
C ILE A 78 -9.34 -5.20 3.33
N CYS A 79 -8.97 -5.63 2.12
CA CYS A 79 -8.49 -4.75 1.05
C CYS A 79 -9.42 -3.57 0.76
N LEU A 80 -10.72 -3.82 0.59
CA LEU A 80 -11.68 -2.76 0.27
C LEU A 80 -11.96 -1.84 1.47
N GLU A 81 -11.89 -2.35 2.72
CA GLU A 81 -11.97 -1.49 3.90
C GLU A 81 -10.74 -0.56 4.00
N GLN A 82 -9.55 -1.02 3.58
CA GLN A 82 -8.36 -0.18 3.51
C GLN A 82 -8.44 0.87 2.38
N VAL A 83 -9.14 0.55 1.29
CA VAL A 83 -9.49 1.55 0.25
C VAL A 83 -10.38 2.65 0.85
N GLU A 84 -11.41 2.30 1.63
CA GLU A 84 -12.28 3.29 2.29
C GLU A 84 -11.48 4.13 3.32
N ASP A 85 -10.59 3.54 4.10
CA ASP A 85 -9.70 4.29 5.00
C ASP A 85 -8.86 5.31 4.23
N THR A 86 -8.35 4.93 3.07
CA THR A 86 -7.56 5.82 2.21
C THR A 86 -8.41 6.97 1.66
N LYS A 87 -9.66 6.72 1.28
CA LYS A 87 -10.61 7.77 0.84
C LYS A 87 -10.97 8.74 1.97
N HIS A 88 -11.12 8.26 3.19
CA HIS A 88 -11.32 9.14 4.37
C HIS A 88 -10.05 9.94 4.71
N ALA A 89 -8.86 9.34 4.54
CA ALA A 89 -7.59 10.06 4.70
C ALA A 89 -7.42 11.16 3.63
N LEU A 90 -7.84 10.92 2.37
CA LEU A 90 -7.90 11.96 1.32
C LEU A 90 -8.81 13.11 1.76
N SER A 91 -10.01 12.79 2.25
CA SER A 91 -10.96 13.79 2.75
C SER A 91 -10.38 14.60 3.90
N PHE A 92 -9.70 13.94 4.86
CA PHE A 92 -9.02 14.61 5.96
C PHE A 92 -7.91 15.55 5.46
N LEU A 93 -7.04 15.11 4.54
CA LEU A 93 -5.99 15.96 3.98
C LEU A 93 -6.57 17.17 3.23
N ALA A 94 -7.64 16.98 2.45
CA ALA A 94 -8.29 18.06 1.70
C ALA A 94 -8.84 19.19 2.60
N THR A 95 -9.12 18.91 3.88
CA THR A 95 -9.55 19.94 4.85
C THR A 95 -8.41 20.72 5.48
N ARG A 96 -7.16 20.31 5.26
CA ARG A 96 -6.01 20.94 5.90
C ARG A 96 -5.65 22.26 5.23
N PRO A 97 -5.43 23.36 5.99
CA PRO A 97 -5.12 24.68 5.42
C PRO A 97 -3.78 24.70 4.65
N GLU A 98 -2.84 23.82 5.01
CA GLU A 98 -1.53 23.68 4.38
C GLU A 98 -1.54 22.82 3.10
N VAL A 99 -2.67 22.18 2.75
CA VAL A 99 -2.81 21.27 1.62
C VAL A 99 -3.57 21.93 0.47
N ASP A 100 -3.08 21.74 -0.75
CA ASP A 100 -3.84 21.97 -1.98
C ASP A 100 -4.79 20.78 -2.21
N PRO A 101 -6.11 20.96 -2.03
CA PRO A 101 -7.06 19.85 -2.07
C PRO A 101 -7.19 19.19 -3.44
N ASP A 102 -6.81 19.87 -4.50
CA ASP A 102 -6.85 19.35 -5.89
C ASP A 102 -5.54 18.62 -6.25
N ARG A 103 -4.56 18.63 -5.36
CA ARG A 103 -3.22 18.08 -5.61
C ARG A 103 -2.80 17.12 -4.49
N ILE A 104 -3.56 16.02 -4.32
CA ILE A 104 -3.25 14.97 -3.34
C ILE A 104 -2.89 13.68 -4.07
N GLY A 105 -1.65 13.22 -3.90
CA GLY A 105 -1.18 11.94 -4.40
C GLY A 105 -1.26 10.84 -3.34
N VAL A 106 -1.17 9.59 -3.79
CA VAL A 106 -1.08 8.41 -2.92
C VAL A 106 0.14 7.59 -3.30
N ILE A 107 0.94 7.20 -2.32
CA ILE A 107 2.05 6.25 -2.47
C ILE A 107 1.86 5.08 -1.51
N GLY A 108 2.09 3.87 -1.98
CA GLY A 108 2.04 2.69 -1.15
C GLY A 108 3.16 1.71 -1.46
N ALA A 109 3.49 0.87 -0.47
CA ALA A 109 4.43 -0.23 -0.62
C ALA A 109 3.72 -1.57 -0.42
N SER A 110 4.03 -2.56 -1.28
CA SER A 110 3.49 -3.94 -1.16
C SER A 110 1.95 -3.95 -1.13
N PHE A 111 1.34 -4.39 -0.04
CA PHE A 111 -0.11 -4.33 0.18
C PHE A 111 -0.66 -2.90 0.02
N GLY A 112 0.01 -1.91 0.63
CA GLY A 112 -0.37 -0.50 0.49
C GLY A 112 -0.29 0.00 -0.96
N ALA A 113 0.60 -0.58 -1.77
CA ALA A 113 0.70 -0.24 -3.19
C ALA A 113 -0.51 -0.73 -4.00
N ALA A 114 -1.00 -1.94 -3.72
CA ALA A 114 -2.23 -2.45 -4.35
C ALA A 114 -3.45 -1.61 -3.94
N VAL A 115 -3.55 -1.23 -2.64
CA VAL A 115 -4.59 -0.33 -2.14
C VAL A 115 -4.49 1.05 -2.79
N ALA A 116 -3.27 1.60 -2.96
CA ALA A 116 -3.05 2.89 -3.62
C ALA A 116 -3.56 2.90 -5.06
N VAL A 117 -3.21 1.88 -5.85
CA VAL A 117 -3.67 1.73 -7.24
C VAL A 117 -5.19 1.59 -7.30
N TYR A 118 -5.77 0.74 -6.46
CA TYR A 118 -7.22 0.56 -6.44
C TYR A 118 -7.94 1.87 -6.06
N THR A 119 -7.47 2.55 -5.00
CA THR A 119 -8.05 3.83 -4.58
C THR A 119 -7.97 4.87 -5.69
N ALA A 120 -6.81 5.00 -6.35
CA ALA A 120 -6.65 5.92 -7.47
C ALA A 120 -7.59 5.59 -8.66
N GLY A 121 -7.89 4.31 -8.89
CA GLY A 121 -8.80 3.87 -9.93
C GLY A 121 -10.29 4.16 -9.63
N VAL A 122 -10.67 4.27 -8.35
CA VAL A 122 -12.08 4.47 -7.95
C VAL A 122 -12.36 5.84 -7.33
N ASP A 123 -11.34 6.64 -7.02
CA ASP A 123 -11.47 7.99 -6.46
C ASP A 123 -10.65 8.99 -7.30
N SER A 124 -11.35 9.85 -8.03
CA SER A 124 -10.74 10.84 -8.94
C SER A 124 -9.98 11.97 -8.21
N ARG A 125 -10.13 12.11 -6.89
CA ARG A 125 -9.36 13.07 -6.09
C ARG A 125 -7.89 12.70 -5.95
N VAL A 126 -7.52 11.44 -6.19
CA VAL A 126 -6.11 11.03 -6.25
C VAL A 126 -5.49 11.62 -7.52
N ALA A 127 -4.71 12.69 -7.39
CA ALA A 127 -4.11 13.42 -8.50
C ALA A 127 -2.83 12.76 -9.06
N ALA A 128 -2.16 11.92 -8.29
CA ALA A 128 -0.99 11.13 -8.69
C ALA A 128 -0.91 9.84 -7.86
N CYS A 129 -0.46 8.73 -8.47
CA CYS A 129 -0.32 7.46 -7.78
C CYS A 129 1.08 6.87 -7.97
N ILE A 130 1.68 6.40 -6.86
CA ILE A 130 2.96 5.67 -6.88
C ILE A 130 2.77 4.32 -6.19
N SER A 131 3.01 3.24 -6.93
CA SER A 131 2.93 1.85 -6.46
C SER A 131 4.33 1.25 -6.40
N VAL A 132 4.76 0.82 -5.22
CA VAL A 132 6.09 0.22 -5.02
C VAL A 132 5.95 -1.23 -4.57
N GLY A 133 6.36 -2.18 -5.43
CA GLY A 133 6.25 -3.62 -5.17
C GLY A 133 4.80 -4.08 -4.96
N GLY A 134 3.85 -3.43 -5.66
CA GLY A 134 2.42 -3.71 -5.55
C GLY A 134 1.97 -4.90 -6.41
N TRP A 135 0.68 -5.18 -6.36
CA TRP A 135 0.07 -6.27 -7.13
C TRP A 135 -1.31 -5.88 -7.65
N GLY A 136 -1.65 -6.42 -8.83
CA GLY A 136 -2.88 -6.13 -9.54
C GLY A 136 -3.93 -7.23 -9.46
N ASP A 137 -3.51 -8.49 -9.28
CA ASP A 137 -4.37 -9.67 -9.24
C ASP A 137 -3.96 -10.58 -8.07
N GLY A 138 -4.82 -10.67 -7.05
CA GLY A 138 -4.56 -11.46 -5.85
C GLY A 138 -4.42 -12.95 -6.11
N GLU A 139 -5.25 -13.53 -6.97
CA GLU A 139 -5.16 -14.95 -7.30
C GLU A 139 -3.85 -15.28 -8.00
N LYS A 140 -3.50 -14.56 -9.07
CA LYS A 140 -2.23 -14.75 -9.80
C LYS A 140 -1.03 -14.57 -8.86
N LYS A 141 -1.08 -13.54 -7.98
CA LYS A 141 -0.06 -13.29 -6.97
C LYS A 141 0.15 -14.51 -6.06
N PHE A 142 -0.92 -15.02 -5.45
CA PHE A 142 -0.81 -16.15 -4.53
C PHE A 142 -0.43 -17.46 -5.21
N ARG A 143 -0.91 -17.70 -6.44
CA ARG A 143 -0.47 -18.85 -7.24
C ARG A 143 1.05 -18.82 -7.49
N LYS A 144 1.61 -17.66 -7.78
CA LYS A 144 3.05 -17.51 -7.99
C LYS A 144 3.85 -17.55 -6.68
N GLN A 145 3.36 -16.95 -5.60
CA GLN A 145 4.00 -17.00 -4.29
C GLN A 145 4.06 -18.41 -3.69
N HIS A 146 3.10 -19.26 -4.03
CA HIS A 146 2.97 -20.65 -3.56
C HIS A 146 3.14 -21.62 -4.74
N GLU A 147 4.06 -21.36 -5.67
CA GLU A 147 4.15 -22.08 -6.94
C GLU A 147 4.57 -23.54 -6.83
N SER A 148 5.24 -23.97 -5.75
CA SER A 148 5.54 -25.39 -5.58
C SER A 148 4.23 -26.18 -5.34
N PRO A 149 4.13 -27.43 -5.84
CA PRO A 149 2.93 -28.24 -5.67
C PRO A 149 2.53 -28.44 -4.19
N GLU A 150 3.51 -28.49 -3.29
CA GLU A 150 3.28 -28.63 -1.85
C GLU A 150 2.74 -27.32 -1.25
N ALA A 151 3.39 -26.19 -1.52
CA ALA A 151 2.95 -24.88 -1.03
C ALA A 151 1.55 -24.53 -1.54
N TRP A 152 1.27 -24.80 -2.82
CA TRP A 152 -0.06 -24.57 -3.38
C TRP A 152 -1.13 -25.45 -2.75
N ARG A 153 -0.85 -26.73 -2.51
CA ARG A 153 -1.80 -27.62 -1.79
C ARG A 153 -2.09 -27.12 -0.39
N LYS A 154 -1.06 -26.67 0.36
CA LYS A 154 -1.24 -26.10 1.71
C LYS A 154 -2.10 -24.85 1.65
N PHE A 155 -1.79 -23.92 0.76
CA PHE A 155 -2.51 -22.65 0.61
C PHE A 155 -3.97 -22.88 0.16
N SER A 156 -4.20 -23.71 -0.87
CA SER A 156 -5.56 -23.99 -1.36
C SER A 156 -6.42 -24.72 -0.32
N ALA A 157 -5.86 -25.67 0.42
CA ALA A 157 -6.56 -26.33 1.51
C ALA A 157 -6.97 -25.35 2.62
N MET A 158 -6.12 -24.38 2.96
CA MET A 158 -6.43 -23.30 3.92
C MET A 158 -7.57 -22.42 3.39
N LEU A 159 -7.57 -22.07 2.07
CA LEU A 159 -8.67 -21.30 1.46
C LEU A 159 -10.01 -22.06 1.53
N GLU A 160 -10.02 -23.34 1.18
CA GLU A 160 -11.21 -24.18 1.22
C GLU A 160 -11.75 -24.33 2.64
N GLU A 161 -10.89 -24.64 3.59
CA GLU A 161 -11.24 -24.78 5.01
C GLU A 161 -11.79 -23.48 5.59
N GLY A 162 -11.12 -22.36 5.33
CA GLY A 162 -11.55 -21.07 5.82
C GLY A 162 -12.93 -20.66 5.27
N ARG A 163 -13.16 -20.86 3.96
CA ARG A 163 -14.47 -20.61 3.32
C ARG A 163 -15.54 -21.53 3.90
N ARG A 164 -15.23 -22.80 4.02
CA ARG A 164 -16.15 -23.80 4.57
C ARG A 164 -16.56 -23.44 6.00
N ARG A 165 -15.60 -23.14 6.88
CA ARG A 165 -15.88 -22.81 8.28
C ARG A 165 -16.72 -21.54 8.39
N ARG A 166 -16.37 -20.49 7.65
CA ARG A 166 -17.18 -19.26 7.64
C ARG A 166 -18.62 -19.51 7.17
N ALA A 167 -18.80 -20.31 6.13
CA ALA A 167 -20.14 -20.63 5.63
C ALA A 167 -20.98 -21.44 6.62
N GLN A 168 -20.35 -22.34 7.41
CA GLN A 168 -21.03 -23.23 8.34
C GLN A 168 -21.28 -22.60 9.72
N THR A 169 -20.35 -21.81 10.23
CA THR A 169 -20.35 -21.33 11.62
C THR A 169 -20.33 -19.80 11.76
N GLY A 170 -20.01 -19.08 10.71
CA GLY A 170 -19.73 -17.64 10.75
C GLY A 170 -18.36 -17.29 11.36
N GLU A 171 -17.62 -18.27 11.91
CA GLU A 171 -16.33 -18.07 12.55
C GLU A 171 -15.17 -18.07 11.55
N SER A 172 -14.11 -17.34 11.85
CA SER A 172 -12.87 -17.30 11.08
C SER A 172 -11.81 -18.18 11.71
N ILE A 173 -11.03 -18.89 10.88
CA ILE A 173 -9.76 -19.46 11.33
C ILE A 173 -8.71 -18.37 11.38
N MET A 174 -7.73 -18.48 12.28
CA MET A 174 -6.55 -17.61 12.31
C MET A 174 -5.45 -18.20 11.44
N VAL A 175 -4.84 -17.39 10.60
CA VAL A 175 -3.82 -17.80 9.64
C VAL A 175 -2.52 -17.06 9.93
N PRO A 176 -1.39 -17.78 10.15
CA PRO A 176 -0.09 -17.15 10.35
C PRO A 176 0.35 -16.31 9.14
N ARG A 177 0.98 -15.17 9.41
CA ARG A 177 1.44 -14.21 8.40
C ARG A 177 2.20 -14.85 7.24
N TYR A 178 3.17 -15.71 7.56
CA TYR A 178 4.05 -16.31 6.56
C TYR A 178 3.40 -17.48 5.79
N ASP A 179 2.28 -17.99 6.26
CA ASP A 179 1.44 -18.92 5.49
C ASP A 179 0.57 -18.17 4.46
N ILE A 180 0.34 -16.87 4.67
CA ILE A 180 -0.36 -15.99 3.71
C ILE A 180 0.62 -15.40 2.71
N VAL A 181 1.66 -14.74 3.21
CA VAL A 181 2.69 -14.06 2.41
C VAL A 181 4.05 -14.65 2.83
N PRO A 182 4.58 -15.60 2.07
CA PRO A 182 5.88 -16.18 2.36
C PRO A 182 6.97 -15.14 2.15
N ILE A 183 7.61 -14.73 3.24
CA ILE A 183 8.74 -13.81 3.23
C ILE A 183 10.00 -14.64 3.54
N PRO A 184 11.06 -14.58 2.71
CA PRO A 184 12.31 -15.28 3.00
C PRO A 184 12.86 -14.92 4.39
N PRO A 185 13.41 -15.88 5.15
CA PRO A 185 13.92 -15.63 6.51
C PRO A 185 14.94 -14.48 6.59
N ALA A 186 15.77 -14.31 5.55
CA ALA A 186 16.73 -13.21 5.46
C ALA A 186 16.08 -11.81 5.50
N LEU A 187 14.80 -11.70 5.09
CA LEU A 187 14.06 -10.45 5.06
C LEU A 187 13.14 -10.25 6.29
N HIS A 188 13.07 -11.20 7.23
CA HIS A 188 12.21 -11.08 8.42
C HIS A 188 12.57 -9.86 9.27
N GLY A 189 13.84 -9.43 9.28
CA GLY A 189 14.30 -8.24 9.99
C GLY A 189 13.68 -6.92 9.47
N ASN A 190 13.14 -6.92 8.25
CA ASN A 190 12.47 -5.76 7.64
C ASN A 190 10.96 -5.68 8.01
N VAL A 191 10.41 -6.73 8.62
CA VAL A 191 9.04 -6.69 9.14
C VAL A 191 9.01 -5.79 10.36
N ALA A 192 8.26 -4.69 10.28
CA ALA A 192 8.25 -3.66 11.31
C ALA A 192 7.82 -4.19 12.68
N ALA A 193 8.41 -3.63 13.74
CA ALA A 193 7.94 -3.89 15.10
C ALA A 193 6.45 -3.55 15.24
N GLY A 194 5.69 -4.38 15.96
CA GLY A 194 4.25 -4.23 16.13
C GLY A 194 3.41 -4.65 14.91
N SER A 195 4.03 -5.21 13.86
CA SER A 195 3.30 -5.85 12.77
C SER A 195 2.45 -7.01 13.26
N ILE A 196 1.32 -7.23 12.59
CA ILE A 196 0.40 -8.31 12.90
C ILE A 196 0.95 -9.63 12.35
N MET A 197 0.98 -10.68 13.15
CA MET A 197 1.59 -11.97 12.80
C MET A 197 0.57 -13.07 12.52
N GLU A 198 -0.70 -12.86 12.88
CA GLU A 198 -1.81 -13.76 12.56
C GLU A 198 -3.02 -12.94 12.12
N PHE A 199 -3.77 -13.47 11.16
CA PHE A 199 -4.90 -12.77 10.57
C PHE A 199 -6.13 -13.68 10.50
N PRO A 200 -7.34 -13.14 10.69
CA PRO A 200 -8.54 -13.90 10.41
C PRO A 200 -8.62 -14.21 8.91
N PHE A 201 -9.17 -15.37 8.58
CA PHE A 201 -9.20 -15.91 7.22
C PHE A 201 -9.80 -14.95 6.17
N GLU A 202 -10.79 -14.14 6.55
CA GLU A 202 -11.39 -13.15 5.63
C GLU A 202 -10.37 -12.17 5.05
N VAL A 203 -9.26 -11.97 5.72
CA VAL A 203 -8.14 -11.14 5.19
C VAL A 203 -7.49 -11.85 4.01
N VAL A 204 -7.24 -13.16 4.14
CA VAL A 204 -6.66 -13.97 3.06
C VAL A 204 -7.59 -13.99 1.85
N ASP A 205 -8.88 -14.26 2.08
CA ASP A 205 -9.90 -14.31 1.03
C ASP A 205 -10.09 -12.95 0.34
N SER A 206 -10.06 -11.88 1.13
CA SER A 206 -10.07 -10.50 0.61
C SER A 206 -8.87 -10.20 -0.30
N MET A 207 -7.67 -10.60 0.11
CA MET A 207 -6.48 -10.42 -0.73
C MET A 207 -6.51 -11.32 -1.98
N TYR A 208 -7.00 -12.56 -1.84
CA TYR A 208 -7.10 -13.50 -2.95
C TYR A 208 -8.04 -13.02 -4.05
N THR A 209 -9.15 -12.39 -3.66
CA THR A 209 -10.19 -11.91 -4.58
C THR A 209 -9.95 -10.47 -5.07
N PHE A 210 -8.99 -9.75 -4.50
CA PHE A 210 -8.74 -8.34 -4.84
C PHE A 210 -8.13 -8.18 -6.24
N ARG A 211 -8.67 -7.26 -7.03
CA ARG A 211 -8.32 -7.02 -8.44
C ARG A 211 -8.10 -5.52 -8.71
N ALA A 212 -6.88 -5.01 -8.46
CA ALA A 212 -6.53 -3.63 -8.83
C ALA A 212 -6.43 -3.47 -10.37
N ASN A 213 -6.18 -4.56 -11.11
CA ASN A 213 -6.20 -4.57 -12.57
C ASN A 213 -7.55 -4.14 -13.16
N ASP A 214 -8.68 -4.39 -12.45
CA ASP A 214 -10.01 -4.05 -12.95
C ASP A 214 -10.29 -2.55 -12.96
N VAL A 215 -9.48 -1.78 -12.22
CA VAL A 215 -9.69 -0.34 -12.04
C VAL A 215 -8.50 0.52 -12.44
N VAL A 216 -7.31 -0.06 -12.64
CA VAL A 216 -6.09 0.71 -12.92
C VAL A 216 -6.20 1.56 -14.19
N GLY A 217 -6.91 1.10 -15.22
CA GLY A 217 -7.17 1.87 -16.45
C GLY A 217 -7.96 3.16 -16.22
N LYS A 218 -8.73 3.25 -15.13
CA LYS A 218 -9.51 4.44 -14.76
C LYS A 218 -8.66 5.55 -14.12
N ILE A 219 -7.38 5.28 -13.85
CA ILE A 219 -6.45 6.30 -13.36
C ILE A 219 -6.13 7.35 -14.44
N ALA A 220 -6.08 6.94 -15.71
CA ALA A 220 -5.80 7.87 -16.81
C ALA A 220 -6.83 9.03 -16.86
N ALA A 221 -6.45 10.28 -17.18
CA ALA A 221 -5.13 10.80 -17.56
C ALA A 221 -4.27 11.29 -16.38
N ARG A 222 -4.49 10.77 -15.18
CA ARG A 222 -3.67 11.08 -13.99
C ARG A 222 -2.42 10.20 -14.00
N PRO A 223 -1.23 10.74 -13.56
CA PRO A 223 0.02 10.01 -13.65
C PRO A 223 0.11 8.84 -12.65
N LEU A 224 0.59 7.70 -13.14
CA LEU A 224 0.87 6.51 -12.37
C LEU A 224 2.35 6.11 -12.50
N LEU A 225 3.04 5.92 -11.38
CA LEU A 225 4.36 5.30 -11.33
C LEU A 225 4.25 3.90 -10.74
N LEU A 226 4.69 2.90 -11.50
CA LEU A 226 4.90 1.54 -11.04
C LEU A 226 6.40 1.31 -10.87
N LEU A 227 6.83 1.07 -9.64
CA LEU A 227 8.22 0.77 -9.30
C LEU A 227 8.28 -0.60 -8.63
N HIS A 228 9.09 -1.51 -9.15
CA HIS A 228 9.16 -2.89 -8.64
C HIS A 228 10.60 -3.41 -8.66
N PRO A 229 11.05 -4.14 -7.63
CA PRO A 229 12.29 -4.90 -7.72
C PRO A 229 12.25 -5.87 -8.91
N ALA A 230 13.32 -5.91 -9.70
CA ALA A 230 13.37 -6.79 -10.87
C ALA A 230 13.31 -8.29 -10.52
N ASN A 231 13.74 -8.64 -9.30
CA ASN A 231 13.67 -9.97 -8.71
C ASN A 231 13.11 -9.86 -7.28
N ASP A 232 11.82 -9.53 -7.18
CA ASP A 232 11.15 -9.43 -5.89
C ASP A 232 10.86 -10.82 -5.32
N SER A 233 11.44 -11.14 -4.16
CA SER A 233 11.31 -12.43 -3.51
C SER A 233 10.00 -12.59 -2.72
N VAL A 234 9.17 -11.55 -2.62
CA VAL A 234 7.91 -11.53 -1.87
C VAL A 234 6.71 -11.31 -2.76
N THR A 235 6.69 -10.24 -3.55
CA THR A 235 5.59 -9.97 -4.50
C THR A 235 6.11 -10.19 -5.93
N PRO A 236 5.51 -11.11 -6.70
CA PRO A 236 5.97 -11.39 -8.05
C PRO A 236 6.04 -10.13 -8.93
N THR A 237 7.19 -9.90 -9.55
CA THR A 237 7.46 -8.71 -10.39
C THR A 237 6.46 -8.58 -11.55
N GLU A 238 5.97 -9.70 -12.06
CA GLU A 238 4.95 -9.79 -13.11
C GLU A 238 3.66 -9.05 -12.75
N GLN A 239 3.39 -8.85 -11.46
CA GLN A 239 2.20 -8.12 -11.00
C GLN A 239 2.22 -6.64 -11.41
N SER A 240 3.38 -5.98 -11.34
CA SER A 240 3.49 -4.59 -11.83
C SER A 240 3.53 -4.51 -13.35
N ILE A 241 4.06 -5.53 -14.04
CA ILE A 241 3.99 -5.64 -15.51
C ILE A 241 2.52 -5.78 -15.93
N ASP A 242 1.75 -6.64 -15.26
CA ASP A 242 0.33 -6.85 -15.53
C ASP A 242 -0.49 -5.56 -15.27
N LEU A 243 -0.22 -4.83 -14.16
CA LEU A 243 -0.80 -3.51 -13.91
C LEU A 243 -0.49 -2.51 -15.04
N PHE A 244 0.77 -2.48 -15.51
CA PHE A 244 1.18 -1.59 -16.59
C PHE A 244 0.43 -1.87 -17.90
N VAL A 245 0.23 -3.15 -18.23
CA VAL A 245 -0.51 -3.55 -19.44
C VAL A 245 -1.98 -3.14 -19.38
N HIS A 246 -2.60 -3.13 -18.19
CA HIS A 246 -4.00 -2.73 -17.99
C HIS A 246 -4.17 -1.23 -17.74
N ALA A 247 -3.09 -0.50 -17.44
CA ALA A 247 -3.15 0.94 -17.15
C ALA A 247 -3.31 1.77 -18.43
N GLY A 248 -3.96 2.92 -18.29
CA GLY A 248 -3.94 3.98 -19.31
C GLY A 248 -2.73 4.91 -19.11
N GLN A 249 -2.59 5.91 -19.99
CA GLN A 249 -1.46 6.85 -19.96
C GLN A 249 -1.84 8.15 -19.23
N PRO A 250 -0.88 8.84 -18.57
CA PRO A 250 0.57 8.50 -18.49
C PRO A 250 0.87 7.50 -17.37
N THR A 251 1.53 6.40 -17.70
CA THR A 251 2.01 5.39 -16.76
C THR A 251 3.45 5.04 -17.06
N ASP A 252 4.33 5.15 -16.06
CA ASP A 252 5.72 4.72 -16.16
C ASP A 252 5.93 3.45 -15.31
N LEU A 253 6.69 2.47 -15.84
CA LEU A 253 7.11 1.27 -15.14
C LEU A 253 8.63 1.22 -15.04
N HIS A 254 9.15 1.07 -13.81
CA HIS A 254 10.56 0.85 -13.55
C HIS A 254 10.79 -0.45 -12.80
N LEU A 255 11.53 -1.38 -13.43
CA LEU A 255 12.03 -2.59 -12.79
C LEU A 255 13.45 -2.34 -12.31
N VAL A 256 13.66 -2.38 -11.00
CA VAL A 256 14.93 -1.97 -10.36
C VAL A 256 15.74 -3.21 -10.02
N ALA A 257 16.92 -3.36 -10.63
CA ALA A 257 17.84 -4.44 -10.35
C ALA A 257 18.64 -4.19 -9.05
N GLY A 258 19.09 -5.27 -8.41
CA GLY A 258 19.96 -5.22 -7.24
C GLY A 258 19.26 -4.83 -5.92
N VAL A 259 17.94 -4.79 -5.91
CA VAL A 259 17.10 -4.56 -4.73
C VAL A 259 16.06 -5.67 -4.58
N ASP A 260 15.54 -5.85 -3.38
CA ASP A 260 14.46 -6.77 -3.08
C ASP A 260 13.25 -6.01 -2.46
N HIS A 261 12.23 -6.70 -2.04
CA HIS A 261 10.88 -6.24 -1.70
C HIS A 261 10.80 -4.96 -0.83
N PHE A 262 11.68 -4.81 0.16
CA PHE A 262 11.66 -3.68 1.10
C PHE A 262 12.44 -2.46 0.59
N VAL A 263 12.40 -2.20 -0.69
CA VAL A 263 13.20 -1.17 -1.39
C VAL A 263 13.08 0.26 -0.83
N LEU A 264 11.97 0.62 -0.24
CA LEU A 264 11.78 1.94 0.41
C LEU A 264 12.28 2.00 1.85
N ALA A 265 12.58 0.85 2.49
CA ALA A 265 13.18 0.79 3.80
C ALA A 265 14.71 0.97 3.76
N GLU A 266 15.30 0.84 2.58
CA GLU A 266 16.72 1.00 2.31
C GLU A 266 16.98 2.43 1.81
N ASP A 267 18.15 2.98 2.16
CA ASP A 267 18.57 4.29 1.63
C ASP A 267 19.09 4.13 0.19
N ASN A 268 18.17 3.85 -0.73
CA ASN A 268 18.46 3.57 -2.13
C ASN A 268 18.40 4.85 -2.97
N THR A 269 19.57 5.44 -3.22
CA THR A 269 19.71 6.68 -3.99
C THR A 269 19.11 6.59 -5.39
N LEU A 270 19.17 5.42 -6.05
CA LEU A 270 18.57 5.22 -7.36
C LEU A 270 17.04 5.36 -7.30
N VAL A 271 16.40 4.69 -6.35
CA VAL A 271 14.94 4.74 -6.17
C VAL A 271 14.50 6.16 -5.81
N VAL A 272 15.20 6.82 -4.90
CA VAL A 272 14.95 8.22 -4.52
C VAL A 272 15.03 9.14 -5.74
N THR A 273 16.04 8.93 -6.61
CA THR A 273 16.24 9.73 -7.84
C THR A 273 15.12 9.46 -8.86
N LEU A 274 14.72 8.20 -9.07
CA LEU A 274 13.61 7.83 -9.97
C LEU A 274 12.31 8.51 -9.53
N VAL A 275 11.96 8.41 -8.25
CA VAL A 275 10.75 9.03 -7.71
C VAL A 275 10.81 10.56 -7.84
N ARG A 276 11.95 11.19 -7.51
CA ARG A 276 12.11 12.65 -7.64
C ARG A 276 11.91 13.12 -9.07
N ASN A 277 12.58 12.49 -10.04
CA ASN A 277 12.50 12.89 -11.46
C ASN A 277 11.08 12.71 -12.01
N TRP A 278 10.41 11.62 -11.62
CA TRP A 278 9.03 11.40 -12.01
C TRP A 278 8.08 12.45 -11.43
N LEU A 279 8.24 12.79 -10.13
CA LEU A 279 7.46 13.84 -9.48
C LEU A 279 7.68 15.21 -10.12
N GLN A 280 8.93 15.56 -10.46
CA GLN A 280 9.24 16.83 -11.14
C GLN A 280 8.56 16.94 -12.51
N LYS A 281 8.40 15.81 -13.21
CA LYS A 281 7.76 15.77 -14.53
C LYS A 281 6.23 15.85 -14.45
N TYR A 282 5.63 15.11 -13.55
CA TYR A 282 4.17 14.87 -13.57
C TYR A 282 3.41 15.50 -12.42
N PHE A 283 4.05 15.72 -11.29
CA PHE A 283 3.40 16.20 -10.08
C PHE A 283 4.33 17.08 -9.22
N PRO A 284 4.88 18.18 -9.78
CA PRO A 284 5.88 19.00 -9.08
C PRO A 284 5.32 19.61 -7.79
N ALA A 285 6.19 19.80 -6.77
CA ALA A 285 5.81 20.42 -5.50
C ALA A 285 5.61 21.95 -5.60
N GLU A 286 6.20 22.60 -6.60
CA GLU A 286 6.12 24.05 -6.89
C GLU A 286 5.58 24.33 -8.28
#